data_ff31f7f3f38f09c2535398de642a3006
#
_entry.id   ff31f7f3f38f09c2535398de642a3006
#
_cell.length_a   1.000
_cell.length_b   1.000
_cell.length_c   1.000
_cell.angle_alpha   90.00
_cell.angle_beta   90.00
_cell.angle_gamma   90.00
#
_symmetry.space_group_name_H-M   'P 1'
#
loop_
_entity.id
_entity.type
_entity.pdbx_description
1 polymer ?
#
loop_
_entity_poly.entity_id
_entity_poly.type
_entity_poly.pdbx_seq_one_letter_code
_entity_poly.pdbx_strand_id
1 'polypeptide(L)'
;MYQIDFYEKRNGISDVWDFLEELRLKSGSNKDARIQYEQIIFYLDLLARNGTNLPSKITKHLEDGIWELRPGNNRIFYFYYADDRYVLLHHFRKKSQKTPPRELARAKEARKDYIRQQKE
;
A
#
# COMPACT_ATOMS: atom_id res chain seq x y z
N MET A 1 12.15 13.82 -2.34
CA MET A 1 11.27 12.70 -2.70
C MET A 1 11.14 11.76 -1.52
N TYR A 2 9.95 11.21 -1.30
CA TYR A 2 9.73 10.27 -0.18
C TYR A 2 10.18 8.88 -0.57
N GLN A 3 10.69 8.13 0.41
CA GLN A 3 10.98 6.71 0.24
C GLN A 3 9.71 5.90 0.42
N ILE A 4 9.55 4.85 -0.38
CA ILE A 4 8.45 3.91 -0.25
C ILE A 4 9.05 2.59 0.23
N ASP A 5 8.63 2.15 1.41
CA ASP A 5 9.10 0.93 2.02
C ASP A 5 7.95 -0.07 2.10
N PHE A 6 8.26 -1.36 2.13
CA PHE A 6 7.27 -2.42 2.19
C PHE A 6 7.37 -3.11 3.54
N TYR A 7 6.24 -3.20 4.24
CA TYR A 7 6.21 -3.97 5.48
C TYR A 7 6.49 -5.44 5.18
N GLU A 8 7.44 -6.02 5.89
CA GLU A 8 7.75 -7.45 5.83
C GLU A 8 7.49 -8.06 7.20
N LYS A 9 6.84 -9.23 7.19
CA LYS A 9 6.73 -10.05 8.40
C LYS A 9 8.12 -10.52 8.80
N ARG A 10 8.26 -11.06 10.01
CA ARG A 10 9.55 -11.53 10.51
C ARG A 10 10.15 -12.64 9.65
N ASN A 11 9.31 -13.38 8.94
CA ASN A 11 9.77 -14.41 8.01
C ASN A 11 10.21 -13.84 6.66
N GLY A 12 10.24 -12.52 6.49
CA GLY A 12 10.66 -11.86 5.26
C GLY A 12 9.58 -11.73 4.20
N ILE A 13 8.36 -12.18 4.48
CA ILE A 13 7.26 -12.12 3.50
C ILE A 13 6.57 -10.77 3.59
N SER A 14 6.38 -10.13 2.43
CA SER A 14 5.59 -8.92 2.29
C SER A 14 4.41 -9.20 1.38
N ASP A 15 3.19 -9.10 1.93
CA ASP A 15 1.99 -9.35 1.15
C ASP A 15 1.83 -8.34 0.01
N VAL A 16 2.17 -7.08 0.24
CA VAL A 16 2.07 -6.04 -0.78
C VAL A 16 3.10 -6.28 -1.89
N TRP A 17 4.34 -6.57 -1.52
CA TRP A 17 5.38 -6.86 -2.51
C TRP A 17 5.02 -8.08 -3.34
N ASP A 18 4.57 -9.15 -2.70
CA ASP A 18 4.21 -10.39 -3.38
C ASP A 18 3.06 -10.16 -4.36
N PHE A 19 2.07 -9.36 -3.97
CA PHE A 19 0.97 -9.01 -4.87
C PHE A 19 1.48 -8.26 -6.11
N LEU A 20 2.35 -7.28 -5.93
CA LEU A 20 2.92 -6.53 -7.05
C LEU A 20 3.74 -7.43 -7.97
N GLU A 21 4.54 -8.32 -7.41
CA GLU A 21 5.33 -9.27 -8.19
C GLU A 21 4.44 -10.21 -9.00
N GLU A 22 3.34 -10.68 -8.39
CA GLU A 22 2.37 -11.51 -9.11
C GLU A 22 1.80 -10.77 -10.33
N LEU A 23 1.40 -9.52 -10.16
CA LEU A 23 0.89 -8.73 -11.27
C LEU A 23 1.95 -8.51 -12.34
N ARG A 24 3.18 -8.21 -11.91
CA ARG A 24 4.29 -7.96 -12.84
C ARG A 24 4.57 -9.20 -13.69
N LEU A 25 4.61 -10.36 -13.07
CA LEU A 25 4.88 -11.62 -13.78
C LEU A 25 3.77 -11.98 -14.76
N LYS A 26 2.52 -11.64 -14.43
CA LYS A 26 1.37 -11.90 -15.30
C LYS A 26 1.21 -10.87 -16.41
N SER A 27 1.83 -9.70 -16.29
CA SER A 27 1.57 -8.56 -17.18
C SER A 27 1.95 -8.83 -18.64
N GLY A 28 2.87 -9.75 -18.89
CA GLY A 28 3.28 -10.10 -20.24
C GLY A 28 2.23 -10.85 -21.03
N SER A 29 1.32 -11.55 -20.36
CA SER A 29 0.32 -12.41 -21.00
C SER A 29 -1.11 -12.09 -20.59
N ASN A 30 -1.31 -11.14 -19.67
CA ASN A 30 -2.63 -10.80 -19.13
C ASN A 30 -2.80 -9.29 -19.12
N LYS A 31 -3.71 -8.80 -19.95
CA LYS A 31 -3.94 -7.36 -20.09
C LYS A 31 -4.42 -6.72 -18.80
N ASP A 32 -5.34 -7.37 -18.09
CA ASP A 32 -5.88 -6.82 -16.84
C ASP A 32 -4.78 -6.70 -15.79
N ALA A 33 -3.92 -7.71 -15.66
CA ALA A 33 -2.80 -7.66 -14.73
C ALA A 33 -1.85 -6.53 -15.07
N ARG A 34 -1.59 -6.32 -16.37
CA ARG A 34 -0.72 -5.22 -16.81
C ARG A 34 -1.31 -3.86 -16.46
N ILE A 35 -2.61 -3.68 -16.70
CA ILE A 35 -3.29 -2.41 -16.38
C ILE A 35 -3.21 -2.14 -14.87
N GLN A 36 -3.52 -3.13 -14.04
CA GLN A 36 -3.43 -2.98 -12.60
C GLN A 36 -2.02 -2.64 -12.15
N TYR A 37 -1.03 -3.36 -12.66
CA TYR A 37 0.37 -3.15 -12.28
C TYR A 37 0.81 -1.73 -12.63
N GLU A 38 0.58 -1.30 -13.86
CA GLU A 38 0.98 0.03 -14.31
C GLU A 38 0.29 1.12 -13.49
N GLN A 39 -0.98 0.94 -13.17
CA GLN A 39 -1.72 1.91 -12.38
C GLN A 39 -1.17 2.01 -10.95
N ILE A 40 -0.87 0.87 -10.34
CA ILE A 40 -0.31 0.87 -8.98
C ILE A 40 1.05 1.54 -8.96
N ILE A 41 1.92 1.20 -9.91
CA ILE A 41 3.25 1.81 -10.00
C ILE A 41 3.14 3.33 -10.20
N PHE A 42 2.21 3.78 -11.03
CA PHE A 42 1.98 5.21 -11.22
C PHE A 42 1.54 5.89 -9.92
N TYR A 43 0.63 5.26 -9.17
CA TYR A 43 0.16 5.83 -7.90
C TYR A 43 1.26 5.85 -6.84
N LEU A 44 2.11 4.83 -6.79
CA LEU A 44 3.26 4.82 -5.89
C LEU A 44 4.25 5.93 -6.25
N ASP A 45 4.44 6.19 -7.54
CA ASP A 45 5.28 7.29 -7.96
C ASP A 45 4.70 8.65 -7.53
N LEU A 46 3.37 8.82 -7.65
CA LEU A 46 2.70 10.03 -7.17
C LEU A 46 2.90 10.21 -5.67
N LEU A 47 2.78 9.14 -4.90
CA LEU A 47 3.01 9.18 -3.45
C LEU A 47 4.45 9.56 -3.14
N ALA A 48 5.41 8.98 -3.85
CA ALA A 48 6.82 9.28 -3.63
C ALA A 48 7.14 10.75 -3.92
N ARG A 49 6.47 11.35 -4.89
CA ARG A 49 6.72 12.74 -5.29
C ARG A 49 5.98 13.76 -4.44
N ASN A 50 4.76 13.45 -4.03
CA ASN A 50 3.84 14.43 -3.43
C ASN A 50 3.47 14.12 -1.99
N GLY A 51 3.84 12.96 -1.47
CA GLY A 51 3.35 12.52 -0.17
C GLY A 51 1.84 12.45 -0.19
N THR A 52 1.22 12.82 0.92
CA THR A 52 -0.24 12.78 1.04
C THR A 52 -0.94 13.96 0.37
N ASN A 53 -0.19 14.87 -0.25
CA ASN A 53 -0.77 16.05 -0.93
C ASN A 53 -1.26 15.65 -2.32
N LEU A 54 -2.31 14.82 -2.35
CA LEU A 54 -2.92 14.27 -3.56
C LEU A 54 -4.44 14.33 -3.42
N PRO A 55 -5.17 14.37 -4.56
CA PRO A 55 -6.63 14.36 -4.50
C PRO A 55 -7.17 13.11 -3.79
N SER A 56 -8.37 13.22 -3.21
CA SER A 56 -8.99 12.12 -2.47
C SER A 56 -9.31 10.90 -3.32
N LYS A 57 -9.41 11.05 -4.62
CA LYS A 57 -9.59 9.89 -5.50
C LYS A 57 -8.31 9.07 -5.64
N ILE A 58 -7.15 9.65 -5.31
CA ILE A 58 -5.86 8.98 -5.35
C ILE A 58 -5.51 8.41 -3.99
N THR A 59 -5.66 9.21 -2.93
CA THR A 59 -5.34 8.78 -1.57
C THR A 59 -6.24 9.46 -0.56
N LYS A 60 -6.53 8.78 0.54
CA LYS A 60 -7.44 9.29 1.57
C LYS A 60 -6.96 8.85 2.95
N HIS A 61 -6.98 9.78 3.89
CA HIS A 61 -6.75 9.46 5.30
C HIS A 61 -7.97 8.70 5.85
N LEU A 62 -7.74 7.61 6.57
CA LEU A 62 -8.81 6.83 7.18
C LEU A 62 -8.93 7.15 8.66
N GLU A 63 -7.98 6.68 9.47
CA GLU A 63 -7.93 6.96 10.90
C GLU A 63 -6.55 6.63 11.45
N ASP A 64 -6.19 7.22 12.58
CA ASP A 64 -4.93 6.92 13.31
C ASP A 64 -3.68 7.01 12.45
N GLY A 65 -3.65 7.95 11.50
CA GLY A 65 -2.48 8.10 10.62
C GLY A 65 -2.36 7.04 9.55
N ILE A 66 -3.36 6.18 9.39
CA ILE A 66 -3.39 5.20 8.30
C ILE A 66 -4.12 5.81 7.11
N TRP A 67 -3.46 5.74 5.96
CA TRP A 67 -3.95 6.26 4.70
C TRP A 67 -4.22 5.12 3.73
N GLU A 68 -5.06 5.38 2.76
CA GLU A 68 -5.45 4.43 1.73
C GLU A 68 -5.06 4.98 0.37
N LEU A 69 -4.24 4.23 -0.37
CA LEU A 69 -3.95 4.52 -1.78
C LEU A 69 -4.98 3.76 -2.61
N ARG A 70 -5.49 4.39 -3.66
CA ARG A 70 -6.72 3.94 -4.33
C ARG A 70 -6.56 3.67 -5.83
N PRO A 71 -5.63 2.84 -6.28
CA PRO A 71 -5.46 2.55 -7.71
C PRO A 71 -6.54 1.57 -8.20
N GLY A 72 -7.55 2.10 -8.94
CA GLY A 72 -8.65 1.30 -9.42
C GLY A 72 -9.45 0.70 -8.27
N ASN A 73 -9.66 -0.62 -8.31
CA ASN A 73 -10.33 -1.34 -7.24
C ASN A 73 -9.37 -1.91 -6.20
N ASN A 74 -8.08 -1.64 -6.36
CA ASN A 74 -7.10 -2.06 -5.37
C ASN A 74 -6.98 -1.01 -4.28
N ARG A 75 -6.72 -1.46 -3.07
CA ARG A 75 -6.50 -0.57 -1.94
C ARG A 75 -5.22 -0.97 -1.25
N ILE A 76 -4.33 0.01 -1.02
CA ILE A 76 -3.07 -0.23 -0.33
C ILE A 76 -3.05 0.71 0.87
N PHE A 77 -3.01 0.14 2.08
CA PHE A 77 -2.90 0.94 3.30
C PHE A 77 -1.44 1.25 3.56
N TYR A 78 -1.18 2.48 3.98
CA TYR A 78 0.16 2.91 4.28
C TYR A 78 0.15 3.93 5.40
N PHE A 79 1.33 4.21 5.97
CA PHE A 79 1.47 5.27 6.96
C PHE A 79 2.84 5.93 6.80
N TYR A 80 2.94 7.15 7.32
CA TYR A 80 4.22 7.86 7.37
C TYR A 80 4.95 7.42 8.64
N TYR A 81 6.16 6.88 8.48
CA TYR A 81 6.93 6.45 9.64
C TYR A 81 7.82 7.58 10.15
N ALA A 82 8.87 7.91 9.41
CA ALA A 82 9.85 8.93 9.77
C ALA A 82 10.81 9.12 8.60
N ASP A 83 11.60 10.19 8.63
CA ASP A 83 12.69 10.41 7.68
C ASP A 83 12.23 10.32 6.22
N ASP A 84 11.09 10.95 5.92
CA ASP A 84 10.50 10.99 4.58
C ASP A 84 10.18 9.59 4.04
N ARG A 85 9.75 8.67 4.91
CA ARG A 85 9.44 7.30 4.56
C ARG A 85 7.96 6.99 4.75
N TYR A 86 7.33 6.48 3.68
CA TYR A 86 6.00 5.87 3.74
C TYR A 86 6.15 4.36 3.69
N VAL A 87 5.39 3.66 4.52
CA VAL A 87 5.46 2.21 4.63
C VAL A 87 4.14 1.61 4.16
N LEU A 88 4.20 0.76 3.15
CA LEU A 88 3.03 0.05 2.63
C LEU A 88 2.77 -1.15 3.54
N LEU A 89 1.57 -1.22 4.11
CA LEU A 89 1.23 -2.16 5.17
C LEU A 89 0.44 -3.36 4.71
N HIS A 90 -0.58 -3.13 3.88
CA HIS A 90 -1.56 -4.16 3.60
C HIS A 90 -2.27 -3.82 2.30
N HIS A 91 -2.65 -4.83 1.55
CA HIS A 91 -3.37 -4.70 0.29
C HIS A 91 -4.64 -5.53 0.31
N PHE A 92 -5.70 -5.00 -0.29
CA PHE A 92 -6.89 -5.80 -0.56
C PHE A 92 -7.58 -5.24 -1.80
N ARG A 93 -8.45 -6.07 -2.40
CA ARG A 93 -9.26 -5.64 -3.54
C ARG A 93 -10.66 -5.29 -3.06
N LYS A 94 -11.07 -4.07 -3.39
CA LYS A 94 -12.35 -3.52 -2.95
C LYS A 94 -13.50 -4.26 -3.61
N LYS A 95 -14.49 -4.65 -2.80
CA LYS A 95 -15.71 -5.30 -3.29
C LYS A 95 -16.97 -4.51 -2.94
N SER A 96 -16.85 -3.45 -2.13
CA SER A 96 -17.97 -2.63 -1.68
C SER A 96 -17.53 -1.19 -1.49
N GLN A 97 -18.47 -0.29 -1.20
CA GLN A 97 -18.17 1.12 -1.01
C GLN A 97 -17.37 1.40 0.26
N LYS A 98 -17.59 0.59 1.29
CA LYS A 98 -16.95 0.80 2.60
C LYS A 98 -15.67 -0.03 2.73
N THR A 99 -14.68 0.52 3.43
CA THR A 99 -13.49 -0.22 3.81
C THR A 99 -13.87 -1.23 4.90
N PRO A 100 -13.66 -2.54 4.68
CA PRO A 100 -13.99 -3.52 5.71
C PRO A 100 -13.13 -3.30 6.97
N PRO A 101 -13.76 -3.32 8.16
CA PRO A 101 -13.01 -3.12 9.41
C PRO A 101 -11.86 -4.09 9.61
N ARG A 102 -11.99 -5.33 9.16
CA ARG A 102 -10.91 -6.33 9.32
C ARG A 102 -9.68 -5.98 8.50
N GLU A 103 -9.86 -5.33 7.34
CA GLU A 103 -8.71 -4.93 6.52
C GLU A 103 -7.94 -3.80 7.21
N LEU A 104 -8.66 -2.85 7.78
CA LEU A 104 -8.04 -1.78 8.54
C LEU A 104 -7.34 -2.32 9.79
N ALA A 105 -7.94 -3.29 10.47
CA ALA A 105 -7.32 -3.93 11.62
C ALA A 105 -6.00 -4.61 11.25
N ARG A 106 -5.95 -5.28 10.10
CA ARG A 106 -4.71 -5.89 9.61
C ARG A 106 -3.64 -4.85 9.35
N ALA A 107 -4.01 -3.71 8.79
CA ALA A 107 -3.07 -2.62 8.56
C ALA A 107 -2.50 -2.10 9.88
N LYS A 108 -3.35 -1.95 10.90
CA LYS A 108 -2.91 -1.48 12.22
C LYS A 108 -1.95 -2.47 12.89
N GLU A 109 -2.23 -3.76 12.76
CA GLU A 109 -1.33 -4.79 13.29
C GLU A 109 0.02 -4.79 12.55
N ALA A 110 -0.01 -4.65 11.23
CA ALA A 110 1.21 -4.55 10.43
C ALA A 110 2.04 -3.34 10.86
N ARG A 111 1.40 -2.19 11.12
CA ARG A 111 2.10 -0.99 11.58
C ARG A 111 2.76 -1.22 12.93
N LYS A 112 2.05 -1.85 13.88
CA LYS A 112 2.64 -2.16 15.18
C LYS A 112 3.87 -3.03 15.02
N ASP A 113 3.80 -4.06 14.20
CA ASP A 113 4.91 -4.95 13.99
C ASP A 113 6.08 -4.26 13.30
N TYR A 114 5.80 -3.42 12.29
CA TYR A 114 6.85 -2.64 11.63
C TYR A 114 7.60 -1.76 12.63
N ILE A 115 6.85 -1.01 13.45
CA ILE A 115 7.46 -0.12 14.44
C ILE A 115 8.29 -0.93 15.45
N ARG A 116 7.77 -2.08 15.89
CA ARG A 116 8.50 -2.96 16.81
C ARG A 116 9.80 -3.45 16.19
N GLN A 117 9.77 -3.85 14.91
CA GLN A 117 10.97 -4.30 14.22
C GLN A 117 12.04 -3.21 14.13
N GLN A 118 11.64 -1.96 13.96
CA GLN A 118 12.59 -0.84 13.86
C GLN A 118 13.31 -0.58 15.16
N LYS A 119 12.76 -1.02 16.28
CA LYS A 119 13.35 -0.81 17.62
C LYS A 119 14.26 -1.95 18.07
N GLU A 120 14.33 -3.01 17.31
CA GLU A 120 15.16 -4.18 17.62
C GLU A 120 16.60 -4.01 17.15
#